data_8d77ad099c4024c15c3c0b93cf550f22
#
_entry.id   8d77ad099c4024c15c3c0b93cf550f22
#
_cell.length_a   1.000
_cell.length_b   1.000
_cell.length_c   1.000
_cell.angle_alpha   90.00
_cell.angle_beta   90.00
_cell.angle_gamma   90.00
#
_symmetry.space_group_name_H-M   'P 1'
#
loop_
_entity.id
_entity.type
_entity.pdbx_description
1 polymer ?
#
loop_
_entity_poly.entity_id
_entity_poly.type
_entity_poly.pdbx_seq_one_letter_code
_entity_poly.pdbx_strand_id
1 'polypeptide(L)'
;MNTRRNFLQKLTGSLIALPLLSKKDYLESLNEIKSKKYDGPILRVAIMGLGSYGTRVADAMKDCTKAKLVGVISGTPSKITTWQSKYNIPEKNCYNYENYDSIKNNPDIDAVYIITPNALHKDAAIRVAKAGKHVISEKPMSINTKDGEQMVAACKKANVKLLVGYRMHFEPKTLEVIRMRTNGEFGKVLFFQGLSGFQIGDPTQWRLKKELSGGGAMMDIGIYSINGARYMIGEEPIWVTAQETKTNKEKFKDGVDETILFQLGFPGGAVASCLSTYTMNNLDSFFLNAEKGFAELKPSTGYGPIKGKTNKGELDYPHVTHQTVQMDKMAEIILEGKQPIVPVDGDEGLKDLKIIDAIYAAIKSGKKVSLSL
;
A
#
# COMPACT_ATOMS: atom_id res chain seq x y z
N MET A 1 24.69 38.51 -10.68
CA MET A 1 25.12 37.12 -10.90
C MET A 1 24.64 36.14 -9.79
N ASN A 2 23.51 36.39 -9.13
CA ASN A 2 23.03 35.54 -8.00
C ASN A 2 21.69 34.80 -8.24
N THR A 3 21.16 34.87 -9.44
CA THR A 3 19.81 34.30 -9.75
C THR A 3 19.84 32.86 -10.20
N ARG A 4 20.92 32.34 -10.77
CA ARG A 4 21.03 30.93 -11.18
C ARG A 4 21.29 29.96 -10.02
N ARG A 5 21.99 30.41 -8.99
CA ARG A 5 22.32 29.58 -7.82
C ARG A 5 21.10 29.36 -6.91
N ASN A 6 20.23 30.37 -6.80
CA ASN A 6 18.98 30.27 -6.01
C ASN A 6 17.87 29.51 -6.76
N PHE A 7 17.93 29.43 -8.10
CA PHE A 7 17.02 28.64 -8.89
C PHE A 7 17.32 27.11 -8.78
N LEU A 8 18.61 26.76 -8.75
CA LEU A 8 19.05 25.37 -8.58
C LEU A 8 18.82 24.83 -7.16
N GLN A 9 18.76 25.67 -6.13
CA GLN A 9 18.42 25.27 -4.78
C GLN A 9 16.91 25.08 -4.54
N LYS A 10 16.04 25.60 -5.43
CA LYS A 10 14.58 25.36 -5.38
C LYS A 10 14.11 24.20 -6.25
N LEU A 11 15.01 23.57 -7.01
CA LEU A 11 14.74 22.40 -7.85
C LEU A 11 15.13 21.06 -7.18
N THR A 12 15.50 21.06 -5.91
CA THR A 12 15.53 19.83 -5.11
C THR A 12 14.09 19.47 -4.74
N GLY A 13 13.30 19.08 -5.73
CA GLY A 13 12.11 18.29 -5.53
C GLY A 13 12.50 17.08 -4.67
N SER A 14 11.70 16.76 -3.68
CA SER A 14 11.90 15.77 -2.65
C SER A 14 12.51 14.47 -3.21
N LEU A 15 13.82 14.38 -3.29
CA LEU A 15 14.53 13.12 -3.35
C LEU A 15 14.08 12.37 -2.11
N ILE A 16 13.43 11.24 -2.26
CA ILE A 16 13.19 10.31 -1.16
C ILE A 16 14.57 9.87 -0.69
N ALA A 17 15.11 10.57 0.31
CA ALA A 17 16.39 10.24 0.92
C ALA A 17 16.19 8.97 1.75
N LEU A 18 16.31 7.81 1.08
CA LEU A 18 16.31 6.52 1.73
C LEU A 18 17.67 6.31 2.41
N PRO A 19 17.73 5.81 3.65
CA PRO A 19 18.99 5.47 4.27
C PRO A 19 19.71 4.42 3.41
N LEU A 20 21.02 4.62 3.21
CA LEU A 20 21.91 3.66 2.54
C LEU A 20 22.05 2.41 3.42
N LEU A 21 21.16 1.44 3.23
CA LEU A 21 21.26 0.13 3.88
C LEU A 21 22.15 -0.78 3.04
N SER A 22 23.12 -1.43 3.69
CA SER A 22 23.84 -2.52 3.02
C SER A 22 22.92 -3.73 2.85
N LYS A 23 23.21 -4.56 1.83
CA LYS A 23 22.53 -5.87 1.66
C LYS A 23 22.61 -6.70 2.94
N LYS A 24 23.74 -6.63 3.64
CA LYS A 24 24.00 -7.35 4.89
C LYS A 24 23.06 -6.88 6.00
N ASP A 25 22.95 -5.57 6.24
CA ASP A 25 22.11 -5.00 7.31
C ASP A 25 20.64 -5.36 7.08
N TYR A 26 20.21 -5.35 5.80
CA TYR A 26 18.85 -5.74 5.44
C TYR A 26 18.59 -7.23 5.68
N LEU A 27 19.51 -8.11 5.26
CA LEU A 27 19.41 -9.56 5.52
C LEU A 27 19.47 -9.86 7.01
N GLU A 28 20.32 -9.17 7.77
CA GLU A 28 20.35 -9.28 9.23
C GLU A 28 19.03 -8.88 9.86
N SER A 29 18.39 -7.81 9.38
CA SER A 29 17.05 -7.39 9.85
C SER A 29 15.96 -8.43 9.59
N LEU A 30 16.06 -9.17 8.47
CA LEU A 30 15.14 -10.29 8.18
C LEU A 30 15.44 -11.53 9.02
N ASN A 31 16.70 -11.80 9.32
CA ASN A 31 17.11 -12.93 10.16
C ASN A 31 16.83 -12.69 11.65
N GLU A 32 16.90 -11.46 12.11
CA GLU A 32 16.51 -11.11 13.48
C GLU A 32 15.03 -11.38 13.76
N ILE A 33 14.16 -11.27 12.73
CA ILE A 33 12.75 -11.64 12.84
C ILE A 33 12.58 -13.14 13.15
N LYS A 34 13.54 -13.99 12.72
CA LYS A 34 13.44 -15.46 12.87
C LYS A 34 14.18 -16.04 14.08
N SER A 35 15.14 -15.35 14.65
CA SER A 35 16.15 -15.96 15.55
C SER A 35 16.15 -15.49 16.99
N LYS A 36 15.55 -14.36 17.33
CA LYS A 36 15.51 -13.84 18.71
C LYS A 36 14.09 -13.87 19.25
N LYS A 37 13.93 -14.43 20.45
CA LYS A 37 12.71 -14.23 21.25
C LYS A 37 12.61 -12.73 21.51
N TYR A 38 11.65 -12.07 20.85
CA TYR A 38 11.37 -10.66 21.08
C TYR A 38 10.71 -10.50 22.45
N ASP A 39 11.29 -9.70 23.30
CA ASP A 39 10.85 -9.39 24.66
C ASP A 39 10.40 -7.93 24.84
N GLY A 40 10.33 -7.19 23.74
CA GLY A 40 9.83 -5.81 23.68
C GLY A 40 8.29 -5.70 23.68
N PRO A 41 7.76 -4.48 23.57
CA PRO A 41 6.32 -4.23 23.56
C PRO A 41 5.66 -4.80 22.30
N ILE A 42 4.49 -5.43 22.46
CA ILE A 42 3.73 -6.03 21.37
C ILE A 42 2.55 -5.13 21.01
N LEU A 43 2.41 -4.78 19.71
CA LEU A 43 1.28 -4.03 19.20
C LEU A 43 0.01 -4.91 19.21
N ARG A 44 -1.01 -4.47 19.97
CA ARG A 44 -2.28 -5.17 20.12
C ARG A 44 -3.30 -4.62 19.11
N VAL A 45 -3.65 -5.44 18.14
CA VAL A 45 -4.42 -5.01 16.96
C VAL A 45 -5.81 -5.63 16.96
N ALA A 46 -6.84 -4.82 16.73
CA ALA A 46 -8.16 -5.28 16.34
C ALA A 46 -8.30 -5.22 14.81
N ILE A 47 -8.90 -6.23 14.18
CA ILE A 47 -9.19 -6.21 12.74
C ILE A 47 -10.65 -5.82 12.53
N MET A 48 -10.87 -4.80 11.69
CA MET A 48 -12.18 -4.38 11.18
C MET A 48 -12.34 -4.85 9.73
N GLY A 49 -13.40 -5.66 9.46
CA GLY A 49 -13.62 -6.23 8.13
C GLY A 49 -13.16 -7.68 8.03
N LEU A 50 -14.03 -8.61 8.47
CA LEU A 50 -13.77 -10.05 8.58
C LEU A 50 -14.06 -10.78 7.26
N GLY A 51 -13.45 -10.31 6.16
CA GLY A 51 -13.51 -10.90 4.83
C GLY A 51 -12.32 -11.83 4.54
N SER A 52 -12.16 -12.22 3.26
CA SER A 52 -11.06 -13.10 2.83
C SER A 52 -9.68 -12.52 3.09
N TYR A 53 -9.48 -11.23 2.81
CA TYR A 53 -8.19 -10.59 3.07
C TYR A 53 -7.95 -10.39 4.58
N GLY A 54 -8.98 -10.01 5.34
CA GLY A 54 -8.89 -9.98 6.80
C GLY A 54 -8.47 -11.33 7.39
N THR A 55 -9.04 -12.43 6.88
CA THR A 55 -8.64 -13.79 7.28
C THR A 55 -7.17 -14.08 6.95
N ARG A 56 -6.70 -13.68 5.76
CA ARG A 56 -5.28 -13.82 5.38
C ARG A 56 -4.36 -13.07 6.33
N VAL A 57 -4.70 -11.84 6.70
CA VAL A 57 -3.93 -11.04 7.67
C VAL A 57 -3.96 -11.70 9.05
N ALA A 58 -5.13 -12.10 9.53
CA ALA A 58 -5.27 -12.75 10.84
C ALA A 58 -4.49 -14.08 10.95
N ASP A 59 -4.50 -14.88 9.88
CA ASP A 59 -3.70 -16.12 9.85
C ASP A 59 -2.20 -15.82 9.82
N ALA A 60 -1.76 -14.81 9.06
CA ALA A 60 -0.36 -14.37 9.02
C ALA A 60 0.12 -13.77 10.36
N MET A 61 -0.78 -13.15 11.12
CA MET A 61 -0.45 -12.58 12.44
C MET A 61 -0.13 -13.64 13.49
N LYS A 62 -0.44 -14.91 13.26
CA LYS A 62 -0.02 -16.00 14.15
C LYS A 62 1.50 -16.16 14.20
N ASP A 63 2.19 -15.78 13.12
CA ASP A 63 3.64 -15.85 12.98
C ASP A 63 4.34 -14.52 13.30
N CYS A 64 3.58 -13.47 13.67
CA CYS A 64 4.16 -12.19 14.08
C CYS A 64 4.84 -12.30 15.44
N THR A 65 5.94 -11.57 15.58
CA THR A 65 6.70 -11.47 16.83
C THR A 65 6.41 -10.16 17.57
N LYS A 66 6.01 -9.11 16.87
CA LYS A 66 5.82 -7.75 17.41
C LYS A 66 4.38 -7.25 17.36
N ALA A 67 3.50 -7.97 16.66
CA ALA A 67 2.07 -7.66 16.59
C ALA A 67 1.22 -8.85 16.99
N LYS A 68 0.07 -8.61 17.61
CA LYS A 68 -0.87 -9.64 18.01
C LYS A 68 -2.31 -9.24 17.70
N LEU A 69 -3.06 -10.17 17.09
CA LEU A 69 -4.51 -10.01 16.94
C LEU A 69 -5.17 -10.19 18.30
N VAL A 70 -5.89 -9.19 18.77
CA VAL A 70 -6.54 -9.19 20.09
C VAL A 70 -8.03 -8.83 20.05
N GLY A 71 -8.53 -8.30 18.93
CA GLY A 71 -9.92 -7.87 18.82
C GLY A 71 -10.46 -7.96 17.39
N VAL A 72 -11.77 -7.90 17.25
CA VAL A 72 -12.50 -7.91 15.97
C VAL A 72 -13.63 -6.93 15.95
N ILE A 73 -13.88 -6.36 14.76
CA ILE A 73 -14.97 -5.41 14.50
C ILE A 73 -15.68 -5.83 13.22
N SER A 74 -16.98 -6.13 13.27
CA SER A 74 -17.76 -6.53 12.08
C SER A 74 -19.25 -6.23 12.26
N GLY A 75 -19.92 -5.85 11.17
CA GLY A 75 -21.39 -5.76 11.14
C GLY A 75 -22.11 -7.11 11.06
N THR A 76 -21.39 -8.24 11.00
CA THR A 76 -21.97 -9.58 10.86
C THR A 76 -21.70 -10.41 12.13
N PRO A 77 -22.70 -10.60 13.01
CA PRO A 77 -22.51 -11.31 14.30
C PRO A 77 -21.92 -12.72 14.16
N SER A 78 -22.36 -13.49 13.18
CA SER A 78 -21.85 -14.85 12.95
C SER A 78 -20.36 -14.88 12.62
N LYS A 79 -19.85 -13.86 11.90
CA LYS A 79 -18.40 -13.73 11.64
C LYS A 79 -17.64 -13.41 12.92
N ILE A 80 -18.18 -12.56 13.78
CA ILE A 80 -17.58 -12.25 15.09
C ILE A 80 -17.42 -13.54 15.89
N THR A 81 -18.49 -14.32 16.04
CA THR A 81 -18.47 -15.60 16.78
C THR A 81 -17.45 -16.58 16.19
N THR A 82 -17.42 -16.71 14.86
CA THR A 82 -16.45 -17.59 14.17
C THR A 82 -15.00 -17.16 14.43
N TRP A 83 -14.71 -15.86 14.36
CA TRP A 83 -13.37 -15.36 14.58
C TRP A 83 -12.95 -15.39 16.04
N GLN A 84 -13.87 -15.10 16.94
CA GLN A 84 -13.68 -15.23 18.38
C GLN A 84 -13.19 -16.62 18.75
N SER A 85 -13.89 -17.65 18.25
CA SER A 85 -13.50 -19.05 18.47
C SER A 85 -12.18 -19.40 17.79
N LYS A 86 -12.00 -19.03 16.49
CA LYS A 86 -10.81 -19.39 15.70
C LYS A 86 -9.51 -18.78 16.25
N TYR A 87 -9.56 -17.55 16.75
CA TYR A 87 -8.39 -16.78 17.17
C TYR A 87 -8.29 -16.54 18.68
N ASN A 88 -9.16 -17.16 19.48
CA ASN A 88 -9.22 -17.01 20.95
C ASN A 88 -9.35 -15.53 21.38
N ILE A 89 -10.26 -14.79 20.76
CA ILE A 89 -10.46 -13.37 21.04
C ILE A 89 -11.42 -13.23 22.23
N PRO A 90 -11.05 -12.48 23.30
CA PRO A 90 -11.95 -12.25 24.43
C PRO A 90 -13.22 -11.50 23.99
N GLU A 91 -14.37 -11.85 24.56
CA GLU A 91 -15.67 -11.24 24.23
C GLU A 91 -15.62 -9.70 24.35
N LYS A 92 -14.96 -9.17 25.39
CA LYS A 92 -14.78 -7.72 25.62
C LYS A 92 -14.05 -6.99 24.50
N ASN A 93 -13.38 -7.72 23.60
CA ASN A 93 -12.64 -7.21 22.43
C ASN A 93 -13.39 -7.46 21.12
N CYS A 94 -14.66 -7.86 21.18
CA CYS A 94 -15.53 -8.08 20.04
C CYS A 94 -16.52 -6.91 19.91
N TYR A 95 -16.53 -6.26 18.75
CA TYR A 95 -17.35 -5.08 18.50
C TYR A 95 -18.11 -5.19 17.18
N ASN A 96 -19.23 -4.46 17.11
CA ASN A 96 -19.93 -4.23 15.84
C ASN A 96 -19.70 -2.80 15.34
N TYR A 97 -20.26 -2.45 14.17
CA TYR A 97 -20.10 -1.11 13.58
C TYR A 97 -20.85 0.01 14.32
N GLU A 98 -21.76 -0.33 15.25
CA GLU A 98 -22.51 0.62 16.06
C GLU A 98 -21.74 0.98 17.33
N ASN A 99 -21.10 0.00 17.98
CA ASN A 99 -20.54 0.16 19.31
C ASN A 99 -19.01 0.26 19.40
N TYR A 100 -18.27 0.11 18.28
CA TYR A 100 -16.80 0.08 18.34
C TYR A 100 -16.14 1.40 18.80
N ASP A 101 -16.86 2.52 18.90
CA ASP A 101 -16.33 3.73 19.52
C ASP A 101 -15.95 3.53 20.99
N SER A 102 -16.55 2.51 21.64
CA SER A 102 -16.23 2.13 23.02
C SER A 102 -14.82 1.56 23.22
N ILE A 103 -14.09 1.25 22.11
CA ILE A 103 -12.67 0.86 22.16
C ILE A 103 -11.79 1.89 22.86
N LYS A 104 -12.22 3.15 22.92
CA LYS A 104 -11.53 4.23 23.68
C LYS A 104 -11.25 3.84 25.13
N ASN A 105 -12.14 3.04 25.72
CA ASN A 105 -12.05 2.60 27.12
C ASN A 105 -11.37 1.23 27.26
N ASN A 106 -10.94 0.61 26.15
CA ASN A 106 -10.33 -0.70 26.16
C ASN A 106 -8.80 -0.59 26.08
N PRO A 107 -8.07 -0.82 27.19
CA PRO A 107 -6.62 -0.76 27.21
C PRO A 107 -5.94 -1.93 26.48
N ASP A 108 -6.68 -2.97 26.11
CA ASP A 108 -6.12 -4.14 25.43
C ASP A 108 -5.93 -3.95 23.92
N ILE A 109 -6.39 -2.82 23.36
CA ILE A 109 -6.29 -2.51 21.92
C ILE A 109 -5.48 -1.24 21.74
N ASP A 110 -4.41 -1.31 20.94
CA ASP A 110 -3.54 -0.19 20.59
C ASP A 110 -3.88 0.40 19.23
N ALA A 111 -4.23 -0.48 18.27
CA ALA A 111 -4.50 -0.11 16.89
C ALA A 111 -5.69 -0.87 16.31
N VAL A 112 -6.33 -0.28 15.30
CA VAL A 112 -7.33 -0.97 14.47
C VAL A 112 -6.82 -1.07 13.04
N TYR A 113 -6.82 -2.29 12.48
CA TYR A 113 -6.55 -2.52 11.08
C TYR A 113 -7.86 -2.61 10.30
N ILE A 114 -8.12 -1.61 9.46
CA ILE A 114 -9.34 -1.43 8.67
C ILE A 114 -9.16 -2.14 7.33
N ILE A 115 -9.96 -3.20 7.10
CA ILE A 115 -9.92 -4.08 5.91
C ILE A 115 -11.37 -4.19 5.33
N THR A 116 -12.08 -3.10 5.34
CA THR A 116 -13.43 -2.97 4.78
C THR A 116 -13.38 -2.59 3.29
N PRO A 117 -14.50 -2.53 2.58
CA PRO A 117 -14.54 -1.84 1.28
C PRO A 117 -14.03 -0.41 1.36
N ASN A 118 -13.35 0.07 0.31
CA ASN A 118 -12.58 1.31 0.28
C ASN A 118 -13.34 2.55 0.77
N ALA A 119 -14.63 2.68 0.40
CA ALA A 119 -15.46 3.83 0.79
C ALA A 119 -15.71 3.92 2.31
N LEU A 120 -15.56 2.81 3.03
CA LEU A 120 -15.78 2.76 4.48
C LEU A 120 -14.52 3.11 5.28
N HIS A 121 -13.34 3.21 4.62
CA HIS A 121 -12.08 3.47 5.31
C HIS A 121 -12.07 4.81 6.03
N LYS A 122 -12.56 5.88 5.39
CA LYS A 122 -12.54 7.23 5.95
C LYS A 122 -13.27 7.32 7.27
N ASP A 123 -14.54 6.96 7.30
CA ASP A 123 -15.36 7.11 8.50
C ASP A 123 -14.86 6.19 9.63
N ALA A 124 -14.44 4.98 9.29
CA ALA A 124 -13.83 4.07 10.24
C ALA A 124 -12.54 4.65 10.85
N ALA A 125 -11.62 5.17 10.01
CA ALA A 125 -10.37 5.75 10.47
C ALA A 125 -10.58 6.96 11.38
N ILE A 126 -11.52 7.85 11.02
CA ILE A 126 -11.85 9.03 11.83
C ILE A 126 -12.40 8.62 13.21
N ARG A 127 -13.28 7.63 13.27
CA ARG A 127 -13.85 7.13 14.54
C ARG A 127 -12.79 6.44 15.39
N VAL A 128 -11.95 5.60 14.80
CA VAL A 128 -10.81 4.94 15.49
C VAL A 128 -9.83 5.97 16.04
N ALA A 129 -9.47 6.99 15.24
CA ALA A 129 -8.60 8.08 15.69
C ALA A 129 -9.22 8.86 16.86
N LYS A 130 -10.53 9.20 16.81
CA LYS A 130 -11.25 9.85 17.92
C LYS A 130 -11.28 9.00 19.19
N ALA A 131 -11.20 7.67 19.05
CA ALA A 131 -11.08 6.77 20.18
C ALA A 131 -9.65 6.68 20.75
N GLY A 132 -8.69 7.46 20.20
CA GLY A 132 -7.29 7.50 20.65
C GLY A 132 -6.48 6.25 20.24
N LYS A 133 -6.95 5.51 19.24
CA LYS A 133 -6.24 4.30 18.75
C LYS A 133 -5.52 4.60 17.44
N HIS A 134 -4.36 3.95 17.24
CA HIS A 134 -3.65 4.01 15.97
C HIS A 134 -4.48 3.38 14.86
N VAL A 135 -4.33 3.90 13.65
CA VAL A 135 -5.06 3.45 12.46
C VAL A 135 -4.10 2.78 11.49
N ILE A 136 -4.43 1.56 11.07
CA ILE A 136 -3.85 0.92 9.90
C ILE A 136 -4.99 0.78 8.90
N SER A 137 -4.90 1.38 7.71
CA SER A 137 -5.92 1.30 6.67
C SER A 137 -5.40 0.48 5.50
N GLU A 138 -6.23 -0.43 4.97
CA GLU A 138 -5.86 -1.06 3.70
C GLU A 138 -5.73 -0.04 2.57
N LYS A 139 -4.97 -0.45 1.54
CA LYS A 139 -4.86 0.29 0.28
C LYS A 139 -6.10 0.01 -0.63
N PRO A 140 -6.53 0.99 -1.43
CA PRO A 140 -6.19 2.40 -1.33
C PRO A 140 -6.68 2.99 -0.02
N MET A 141 -5.98 4.00 0.49
CA MET A 141 -6.30 4.59 1.80
C MET A 141 -7.74 5.08 1.90
N SER A 142 -8.28 5.61 0.79
CA SER A 142 -9.69 5.98 0.62
C SER A 142 -10.08 5.96 -0.86
N ILE A 143 -11.28 6.43 -1.21
CA ILE A 143 -11.78 6.45 -2.58
C ILE A 143 -11.43 7.73 -3.37
N ASN A 144 -10.86 8.74 -2.75
CA ASN A 144 -10.41 10.01 -3.35
C ASN A 144 -9.50 10.78 -2.39
N THR A 145 -8.81 11.80 -2.91
CA THR A 145 -7.90 12.66 -2.14
C THR A 145 -8.59 13.37 -0.98
N LYS A 146 -9.79 13.96 -1.19
CA LYS A 146 -10.52 14.72 -0.17
C LYS A 146 -10.84 13.88 1.07
N ASP A 147 -11.24 12.64 0.88
CA ASP A 147 -11.52 11.70 1.97
C ASP A 147 -10.23 11.29 2.70
N GLY A 148 -9.16 11.07 1.95
CA GLY A 148 -7.83 10.80 2.52
C GLY A 148 -7.30 11.95 3.37
N GLU A 149 -7.46 13.19 2.93
CA GLU A 149 -7.08 14.39 3.71
C GLU A 149 -7.81 14.45 5.05
N GLN A 150 -9.10 14.10 5.09
CA GLN A 150 -9.87 14.02 6.34
C GLN A 150 -9.33 12.95 7.29
N MET A 151 -8.92 11.78 6.76
CA MET A 151 -8.31 10.71 7.57
C MET A 151 -6.99 11.20 8.19
N VAL A 152 -6.11 11.79 7.40
CA VAL A 152 -4.82 12.33 7.86
C VAL A 152 -5.04 13.42 8.90
N ALA A 153 -5.94 14.37 8.66
CA ALA A 153 -6.24 15.46 9.61
C ALA A 153 -6.80 14.92 10.94
N ALA A 154 -7.68 13.92 10.88
CA ALA A 154 -8.26 13.32 12.09
C ALA A 154 -7.20 12.61 12.93
N CYS A 155 -6.31 11.83 12.31
CA CYS A 155 -5.25 11.12 13.00
C CYS A 155 -4.20 12.10 13.59
N LYS A 156 -3.81 13.13 12.83
CA LYS A 156 -2.91 14.20 13.33
C LYS A 156 -3.53 14.92 14.53
N LYS A 157 -4.83 15.29 14.45
CA LYS A 157 -5.55 15.93 15.57
C LYS A 157 -5.62 15.06 16.81
N ALA A 158 -5.79 13.77 16.66
CA ALA A 158 -5.84 12.81 17.78
C ALA A 158 -4.47 12.37 18.27
N ASN A 159 -3.38 12.84 17.65
CA ASN A 159 -1.99 12.42 17.93
C ASN A 159 -1.80 10.91 17.84
N VAL A 160 -2.42 10.27 16.84
CA VAL A 160 -2.26 8.83 16.55
C VAL A 160 -1.65 8.63 15.15
N LYS A 161 -0.98 7.51 14.94
CA LYS A 161 -0.43 7.15 13.63
C LYS A 161 -1.56 6.72 12.69
N LEU A 162 -1.44 7.11 11.42
CA LEU A 162 -2.18 6.54 10.29
C LEU A 162 -1.16 5.87 9.37
N LEU A 163 -1.26 4.54 9.23
CA LEU A 163 -0.41 3.75 8.33
C LEU A 163 -1.29 3.09 7.26
N VAL A 164 -0.73 2.91 6.07
CA VAL A 164 -1.42 2.26 4.93
C VAL A 164 -0.85 0.87 4.69
N GLY A 165 -1.69 -0.10 4.39
CA GLY A 165 -1.38 -1.51 4.22
C GLY A 165 -0.56 -1.83 2.96
N TYR A 166 0.56 -1.13 2.76
CA TYR A 166 1.47 -1.31 1.62
C TYR A 166 2.42 -2.49 1.83
N ARG A 167 1.91 -3.72 1.75
CA ARG A 167 2.70 -4.94 2.01
C ARG A 167 3.97 -5.07 1.16
N MET A 168 3.96 -4.53 -0.09
CA MET A 168 5.12 -4.60 -0.98
C MET A 168 6.25 -3.65 -0.57
N HIS A 169 5.99 -2.64 0.26
CA HIS A 169 7.02 -1.78 0.85
C HIS A 169 7.92 -2.51 1.85
N PHE A 170 7.59 -3.76 2.19
CA PHE A 170 8.36 -4.62 3.09
C PHE A 170 8.84 -5.91 2.40
N GLU A 171 8.61 -6.07 1.10
CA GLU A 171 9.00 -7.27 0.35
C GLU A 171 10.50 -7.22 -0.01
N PRO A 172 11.28 -8.28 0.31
CA PRO A 172 12.74 -8.26 0.19
C PRO A 172 13.29 -7.91 -1.20
N LYS A 173 12.74 -8.49 -2.27
CA LYS A 173 13.27 -8.26 -3.63
C LYS A 173 12.89 -6.87 -4.15
N THR A 174 11.70 -6.39 -3.79
CA THR A 174 11.27 -5.00 -4.05
C THR A 174 12.22 -4.01 -3.39
N LEU A 175 12.52 -4.23 -2.11
CA LEU A 175 13.47 -3.40 -1.35
C LEU A 175 14.89 -3.48 -1.91
N GLU A 176 15.33 -4.64 -2.40
CA GLU A 176 16.64 -4.77 -3.02
C GLU A 176 16.74 -3.96 -4.32
N VAL A 177 15.73 -3.99 -5.20
CA VAL A 177 15.71 -3.15 -6.40
C VAL A 177 15.78 -1.67 -6.02
N ILE A 178 15.04 -1.24 -5.01
CA ILE A 178 15.06 0.13 -4.49
C ILE A 178 16.44 0.49 -3.94
N ARG A 179 17.08 -0.40 -3.18
CA ARG A 179 18.44 -0.23 -2.66
C ARG A 179 19.47 -0.09 -3.79
N MET A 180 19.45 -0.98 -4.77
CA MET A 180 20.36 -0.95 -5.93
C MET A 180 20.21 0.37 -6.70
N ARG A 181 18.97 0.83 -6.92
CA ARG A 181 18.70 2.14 -7.54
C ARG A 181 19.27 3.27 -6.68
N THR A 182 19.00 3.27 -5.37
CA THR A 182 19.47 4.33 -4.45
C THR A 182 20.99 4.43 -4.41
N ASN A 183 21.66 3.28 -4.48
CA ASN A 183 23.14 3.21 -4.51
C ASN A 183 23.73 3.53 -5.89
N GLY A 184 22.90 3.89 -6.88
CA GLY A 184 23.37 4.23 -8.23
C GLY A 184 23.88 3.03 -9.06
N GLU A 185 23.57 1.79 -8.63
CA GLU A 185 24.06 0.57 -9.31
C GLU A 185 23.49 0.43 -10.73
N PHE A 186 22.31 0.99 -10.98
CA PHE A 186 21.69 1.01 -12.31
C PHE A 186 22.03 2.28 -13.13
N GLY A 187 22.68 3.28 -12.53
CA GLY A 187 22.77 4.60 -13.16
C GLY A 187 21.42 5.32 -13.15
N LYS A 188 21.19 6.22 -14.10
CA LYS A 188 19.93 6.95 -14.24
C LYS A 188 18.84 6.01 -14.72
N VAL A 189 17.72 5.98 -14.01
CA VAL A 189 16.54 5.24 -14.46
C VAL A 189 15.89 5.98 -15.64
N LEU A 190 15.53 5.22 -16.67
CA LEU A 190 14.99 5.76 -17.92
C LEU A 190 13.51 5.37 -18.09
N PHE A 191 13.15 4.15 -17.71
CA PHE A 191 11.83 3.59 -17.96
C PHE A 191 11.40 2.62 -16.86
N PHE A 192 10.11 2.66 -16.54
CA PHE A 192 9.44 1.66 -15.71
C PHE A 192 8.19 1.13 -16.42
N GLN A 193 7.94 -0.16 -16.32
CA GLN A 193 6.68 -0.77 -16.73
C GLN A 193 6.06 -1.51 -15.55
N GLY A 194 4.77 -1.24 -15.30
CA GLY A 194 3.96 -1.93 -14.30
C GLY A 194 2.72 -2.56 -14.90
N LEU A 195 2.59 -3.88 -14.84
CA LEU A 195 1.44 -4.62 -15.35
C LEU A 195 0.75 -5.34 -14.19
N SER A 196 -0.51 -5.01 -13.94
CA SER A 196 -1.32 -5.59 -12.87
C SER A 196 -2.68 -6.02 -13.42
N GLY A 197 -2.98 -7.31 -13.36
CA GLY A 197 -4.24 -7.82 -13.89
C GLY A 197 -4.60 -9.21 -13.41
N PHE A 198 -5.90 -9.40 -13.20
CA PHE A 198 -6.50 -10.70 -12.96
C PHE A 198 -7.94 -10.70 -13.50
N GLN A 199 -8.49 -11.88 -13.69
CA GLN A 199 -9.90 -11.99 -14.10
C GLN A 199 -10.81 -11.95 -12.88
N ILE A 200 -11.55 -10.84 -12.72
CA ILE A 200 -12.52 -10.72 -11.64
C ILE A 200 -13.77 -11.56 -11.97
N GLY A 201 -14.12 -12.47 -11.06
CA GLY A 201 -15.20 -13.44 -11.29
C GLY A 201 -16.60 -12.89 -10.99
N ASP A 202 -17.02 -13.01 -9.74
CA ASP A 202 -18.37 -12.70 -9.27
C ASP A 202 -18.78 -11.24 -9.54
N PRO A 203 -19.84 -11.01 -10.36
CA PRO A 203 -20.30 -9.67 -10.69
C PRO A 203 -20.97 -8.93 -9.54
N THR A 204 -21.32 -9.61 -8.45
CA THR A 204 -22.04 -9.02 -7.31
C THR A 204 -21.12 -8.45 -6.24
N GLN A 205 -19.81 -8.72 -6.32
CA GLN A 205 -18.88 -8.31 -5.30
C GLN A 205 -18.71 -6.77 -5.24
N TRP A 206 -18.37 -6.29 -4.05
CA TRP A 206 -18.29 -4.86 -3.75
C TRP A 206 -17.29 -4.08 -4.63
N ARG A 207 -16.25 -4.75 -5.18
CA ARG A 207 -15.26 -4.13 -6.10
C ARG A 207 -15.87 -3.66 -7.41
N LEU A 208 -17.02 -4.21 -7.80
CA LEU A 208 -17.80 -3.83 -8.98
C LEU A 208 -18.94 -2.85 -8.64
N LYS A 209 -18.95 -2.28 -7.43
CA LYS A 209 -19.89 -1.25 -6.99
C LYS A 209 -19.09 0.02 -6.67
N LYS A 210 -19.17 1.01 -7.55
CA LYS A 210 -18.36 2.25 -7.45
C LYS A 210 -18.53 2.96 -6.11
N GLU A 211 -19.75 2.96 -5.57
CA GLU A 211 -20.06 3.56 -4.28
C GLU A 211 -19.29 2.92 -3.10
N LEU A 212 -18.81 1.68 -3.25
CA LEU A 212 -18.01 0.96 -2.27
C LEU A 212 -16.52 0.93 -2.61
N SER A 213 -16.21 0.83 -3.90
CA SER A 213 -14.82 0.66 -4.38
C SER A 213 -14.14 1.97 -4.73
N GLY A 214 -14.88 3.01 -5.09
CA GLY A 214 -14.37 4.26 -5.64
C GLY A 214 -14.00 4.19 -7.13
N GLY A 215 -13.92 2.99 -7.70
CA GLY A 215 -13.53 2.73 -9.09
C GLY A 215 -13.48 1.23 -9.36
N GLY A 216 -12.57 0.76 -10.20
CA GLY A 216 -12.40 -0.64 -10.55
C GLY A 216 -10.98 -1.15 -10.36
N ALA A 217 -10.39 -1.70 -11.43
CA ALA A 217 -9.04 -2.26 -11.42
C ALA A 217 -7.97 -1.26 -10.97
N MET A 218 -8.14 0.03 -11.30
CA MET A 218 -7.20 1.08 -10.90
C MET A 218 -7.08 1.19 -9.37
N MET A 219 -8.23 1.24 -8.68
CA MET A 219 -8.29 1.36 -7.23
C MET A 219 -7.73 0.11 -6.52
N ASP A 220 -8.03 -1.09 -7.05
CA ASP A 220 -7.65 -2.34 -6.39
C ASP A 220 -6.19 -2.74 -6.66
N ILE A 221 -5.78 -2.76 -7.92
CA ILE A 221 -4.46 -3.29 -8.33
C ILE A 221 -3.58 -2.29 -9.08
N GLY A 222 -4.15 -1.29 -9.74
CA GLY A 222 -3.37 -0.25 -10.42
C GLY A 222 -2.49 0.56 -9.48
N ILE A 223 -2.90 0.71 -8.23
CA ILE A 223 -2.13 1.35 -7.16
C ILE A 223 -0.76 0.68 -6.94
N TYR A 224 -0.61 -0.63 -7.15
CA TYR A 224 0.69 -1.29 -7.07
C TYR A 224 1.65 -0.80 -8.16
N SER A 225 1.15 -0.56 -9.39
CA SER A 225 1.96 -0.01 -10.47
C SER A 225 2.36 1.45 -10.21
N ILE A 226 1.50 2.24 -9.54
CA ILE A 226 1.84 3.59 -9.07
C ILE A 226 2.98 3.52 -8.05
N ASN A 227 2.85 2.68 -7.01
CA ASN A 227 3.88 2.50 -6.00
C ASN A 227 5.19 2.02 -6.63
N GLY A 228 5.14 0.98 -7.49
CA GLY A 228 6.29 0.46 -8.20
C GLY A 228 7.03 1.55 -8.97
N ALA A 229 6.30 2.36 -9.76
CA ALA A 229 6.88 3.45 -10.53
C ALA A 229 7.56 4.49 -9.64
N ARG A 230 6.88 4.98 -8.60
CA ARG A 230 7.40 6.01 -7.69
C ARG A 230 8.68 5.56 -6.98
N TYR A 231 8.66 4.38 -6.38
CA TYR A 231 9.77 3.92 -5.54
C TYR A 231 10.93 3.32 -6.32
N MET A 232 10.67 2.66 -7.44
CA MET A 232 11.74 2.10 -8.27
C MET A 232 12.42 3.17 -9.13
N ILE A 233 11.70 4.22 -9.58
CA ILE A 233 12.32 5.39 -10.20
C ILE A 233 12.99 6.27 -9.14
N GLY A 234 12.36 6.44 -7.98
CA GLY A 234 12.87 7.23 -6.86
C GLY A 234 12.57 8.72 -6.95
N GLU A 235 11.55 9.07 -7.72
CA GLU A 235 11.04 10.43 -7.92
C GLU A 235 9.51 10.43 -7.82
N GLU A 236 8.93 11.61 -7.61
CA GLU A 236 7.48 11.78 -7.71
C GLU A 236 7.11 12.24 -9.13
N PRO A 237 6.02 11.69 -9.70
CA PRO A 237 5.60 12.08 -11.04
C PRO A 237 5.06 13.51 -11.09
N ILE A 238 5.32 14.20 -12.20
CA ILE A 238 4.88 15.58 -12.45
C ILE A 238 3.76 15.68 -13.48
N TRP A 239 3.41 14.59 -14.17
CA TRP A 239 2.27 14.53 -15.05
C TRP A 239 1.80 13.09 -15.27
N VAL A 240 0.54 12.96 -15.71
CA VAL A 240 -0.09 11.69 -16.10
C VAL A 240 -0.87 11.85 -17.41
N THR A 241 -0.88 10.78 -18.21
CA THR A 241 -1.86 10.53 -19.28
C THR A 241 -2.51 9.17 -19.04
N ALA A 242 -3.77 9.02 -19.43
CA ALA A 242 -4.47 7.75 -19.23
C ALA A 242 -5.61 7.53 -20.24
N GLN A 243 -5.91 6.25 -20.49
CA GLN A 243 -7.04 5.80 -21.30
C GLN A 243 -7.73 4.62 -20.63
N GLU A 244 -9.04 4.60 -20.67
CA GLU A 244 -9.87 3.48 -20.23
C GLU A 244 -10.43 2.72 -21.44
N THR A 245 -10.45 1.39 -21.32
CA THR A 245 -11.15 0.52 -22.27
C THR A 245 -12.05 -0.46 -21.54
N LYS A 246 -13.21 -0.79 -22.14
CA LYS A 246 -14.17 -1.78 -21.61
C LYS A 246 -14.59 -2.74 -22.69
N THR A 247 -14.31 -4.02 -22.50
CA THR A 247 -14.76 -5.12 -23.34
C THR A 247 -16.12 -5.67 -22.90
N ASN A 248 -16.42 -5.58 -21.58
CA ASN A 248 -17.68 -5.99 -21.00
C ASN A 248 -18.35 -4.80 -20.28
N LYS A 249 -19.06 -3.97 -21.05
CA LYS A 249 -19.70 -2.74 -20.54
C LYS A 249 -20.78 -3.02 -19.50
N GLU A 250 -21.45 -4.16 -19.55
CA GLU A 250 -22.52 -4.53 -18.62
C GLU A 250 -21.94 -4.86 -17.23
N LYS A 251 -20.82 -5.60 -17.19
CA LYS A 251 -20.13 -5.94 -15.94
C LYS A 251 -19.43 -4.73 -15.31
N PHE A 252 -18.87 -3.83 -16.13
CA PHE A 252 -18.11 -2.65 -15.70
C PHE A 252 -18.86 -1.35 -15.95
N LYS A 253 -20.14 -1.33 -15.56
CA LYS A 253 -21.00 -0.15 -15.64
C LYS A 253 -20.77 0.80 -14.44
N ASP A 254 -21.52 1.89 -14.41
CA ASP A 254 -21.64 2.81 -13.27
C ASP A 254 -20.30 3.40 -12.78
N GLY A 255 -19.34 3.60 -13.71
CA GLY A 255 -18.04 4.22 -13.41
C GLY A 255 -17.02 3.30 -12.75
N VAL A 256 -17.23 1.97 -12.83
CA VAL A 256 -16.20 0.98 -12.49
C VAL A 256 -15.33 0.76 -13.72
N ASP A 257 -14.04 0.98 -13.63
CA ASP A 257 -13.08 0.74 -14.70
C ASP A 257 -12.75 -0.75 -14.83
N GLU A 258 -12.67 -1.20 -16.09
CA GLU A 258 -12.22 -2.55 -16.44
C GLU A 258 -10.72 -2.58 -16.66
N THR A 259 -10.25 -1.79 -17.61
CA THR A 259 -8.85 -1.70 -18.01
C THR A 259 -8.44 -0.26 -18.19
N ILE A 260 -7.40 0.16 -17.47
CA ILE A 260 -6.77 1.47 -17.59
C ILE A 260 -5.32 1.29 -17.98
N LEU A 261 -4.92 1.96 -19.08
CA LEU A 261 -3.54 2.22 -19.45
C LEU A 261 -3.19 3.65 -19.03
N PHE A 262 -2.05 3.82 -18.38
CA PHE A 262 -1.60 5.14 -17.96
C PHE A 262 -0.09 5.29 -18.04
N GLN A 263 0.35 6.53 -18.22
CA GLN A 263 1.76 6.90 -18.22
C GLN A 263 2.00 7.98 -17.18
N LEU A 264 3.12 7.88 -16.48
CA LEU A 264 3.60 8.88 -15.53
C LEU A 264 4.95 9.42 -16.03
N GLY A 265 5.13 10.74 -16.01
CA GLY A 265 6.40 11.35 -16.33
C GLY A 265 7.04 11.99 -15.10
N PHE A 266 8.35 11.88 -14.99
CA PHE A 266 9.13 12.25 -13.81
C PHE A 266 10.11 13.40 -14.11
N PRO A 267 10.48 14.21 -13.09
CA PRO A 267 11.38 15.37 -13.28
C PRO A 267 12.72 15.03 -13.94
N GLY A 268 13.28 13.86 -13.60
CA GLY A 268 14.52 13.36 -14.19
C GLY A 268 14.41 12.92 -15.66
N GLY A 269 13.20 12.95 -16.24
CA GLY A 269 12.92 12.52 -17.62
C GLY A 269 12.57 11.04 -17.78
N ALA A 270 12.55 10.28 -16.70
CA ALA A 270 12.03 8.92 -16.72
C ALA A 270 10.52 8.90 -17.04
N VAL A 271 10.05 7.82 -17.66
CA VAL A 271 8.63 7.58 -17.94
C VAL A 271 8.24 6.22 -17.42
N ALA A 272 7.08 6.14 -16.73
CA ALA A 272 6.43 4.87 -16.42
C ALA A 272 5.28 4.62 -17.40
N SER A 273 5.12 3.36 -17.86
CA SER A 273 3.99 2.88 -18.66
C SER A 273 3.33 1.74 -17.92
N CYS A 274 2.07 1.91 -17.55
CA CYS A 274 1.38 1.03 -16.63
C CYS A 274 0.02 0.58 -17.17
N LEU A 275 -0.39 -0.63 -16.75
CA LEU A 275 -1.71 -1.17 -17.05
C LEU A 275 -2.31 -1.81 -15.81
N SER A 276 -3.59 -1.55 -15.56
CA SER A 276 -4.39 -2.29 -14.59
C SER A 276 -5.66 -2.83 -15.24
N THR A 277 -6.03 -4.09 -14.95
CA THR A 277 -7.18 -4.71 -15.58
C THR A 277 -7.82 -5.81 -14.73
N TYR A 278 -9.14 -5.93 -14.87
CA TYR A 278 -9.95 -7.00 -14.27
C TYR A 278 -10.35 -8.10 -15.25
N THR A 279 -9.75 -8.14 -16.45
CA THR A 279 -10.14 -9.09 -17.51
C THR A 279 -8.99 -9.88 -18.12
N MET A 280 -7.75 -9.53 -17.81
CA MET A 280 -6.58 -10.23 -18.32
C MET A 280 -5.94 -11.10 -17.25
N ASN A 281 -5.62 -12.36 -17.60
CA ASN A 281 -4.97 -13.30 -16.67
C ASN A 281 -3.46 -13.08 -16.62
N ASN A 282 -2.86 -13.37 -15.45
CA ASN A 282 -1.42 -13.47 -15.25
C ASN A 282 -0.60 -12.21 -15.58
N LEU A 283 -1.19 -11.04 -15.40
CA LEU A 283 -0.47 -9.78 -15.47
C LEU A 283 -0.03 -9.34 -14.08
N ASP A 284 1.20 -9.66 -13.74
CA ASP A 284 1.81 -9.30 -12.46
C ASP A 284 3.31 -9.17 -12.67
N SER A 285 3.75 -8.00 -13.16
CA SER A 285 5.16 -7.75 -13.40
C SER A 285 5.55 -6.29 -13.29
N PHE A 286 6.75 -6.06 -12.78
CA PHE A 286 7.47 -4.80 -12.82
C PHE A 286 8.76 -4.97 -13.60
N PHE A 287 9.05 -4.02 -14.48
CA PHE A 287 10.29 -3.94 -15.22
C PHE A 287 10.85 -2.53 -15.13
N LEU A 288 12.08 -2.41 -14.68
CA LEU A 288 12.85 -1.18 -14.63
C LEU A 288 13.98 -1.26 -15.65
N ASN A 289 14.17 -0.22 -16.46
CA ASN A 289 15.33 -0.06 -17.34
C ASN A 289 16.07 1.24 -17.00
N ALA A 290 17.40 1.16 -17.03
CA ALA A 290 18.27 2.26 -16.65
C ALA A 290 19.55 2.24 -17.49
N GLU A 291 20.38 3.30 -17.42
CA GLU A 291 21.59 3.45 -18.23
C GLU A 291 22.58 2.29 -18.10
N LYS A 292 22.69 1.69 -16.90
CA LYS A 292 23.72 0.67 -16.59
C LYS A 292 23.13 -0.70 -16.26
N GLY A 293 21.81 -0.87 -16.43
CA GLY A 293 21.20 -2.16 -16.13
C GLY A 293 19.68 -2.14 -16.12
N PHE A 294 19.10 -3.23 -15.64
CA PHE A 294 17.67 -3.42 -15.50
C PHE A 294 17.35 -4.22 -14.25
N ALA A 295 16.08 -4.17 -13.85
CA ALA A 295 15.49 -5.09 -12.89
C ALA A 295 14.12 -5.56 -13.38
N GLU A 296 13.81 -6.83 -13.14
CA GLU A 296 12.50 -7.42 -13.41
C GLU A 296 12.01 -8.15 -12.16
N LEU A 297 10.75 -7.89 -11.77
CA LEU A 297 10.02 -8.67 -10.77
C LEU A 297 8.81 -9.33 -11.43
N LYS A 298 8.72 -10.68 -11.39
CA LYS A 298 7.62 -11.43 -12.00
C LYS A 298 7.46 -12.82 -11.36
N PRO A 299 6.37 -13.07 -10.58
CA PRO A 299 5.36 -12.09 -10.19
C PRO A 299 5.96 -10.95 -9.37
N SER A 300 5.32 -9.75 -9.40
CA SER A 300 5.80 -8.56 -8.68
C SER A 300 5.01 -8.26 -7.41
N THR A 301 3.73 -8.64 -7.37
CA THR A 301 2.80 -8.28 -6.29
C THR A 301 1.91 -9.44 -5.81
N GLY A 302 2.13 -10.64 -6.29
CA GLY A 302 1.40 -11.84 -5.88
C GLY A 302 1.54 -12.15 -4.38
N TYR A 303 0.73 -13.08 -3.90
CA TYR A 303 0.80 -13.54 -2.50
C TYR A 303 1.80 -14.70 -2.31
N GLY A 304 2.26 -15.30 -3.39
CA GLY A 304 3.31 -16.31 -3.37
C GLY A 304 4.71 -15.69 -3.42
N PRO A 305 5.74 -16.53 -3.66
CA PRO A 305 7.10 -16.03 -3.80
C PRO A 305 7.23 -15.05 -4.96
N ILE A 306 7.70 -13.84 -4.68
CA ILE A 306 8.16 -12.91 -5.70
C ILE A 306 9.43 -13.47 -6.32
N LYS A 307 9.55 -13.37 -7.64
CA LYS A 307 10.78 -13.69 -8.38
C LYS A 307 11.34 -12.42 -8.97
N GLY A 308 12.65 -12.31 -8.98
CA GLY A 308 13.29 -11.11 -9.49
C GLY A 308 14.68 -11.38 -10.03
N LYS A 309 15.05 -10.63 -11.06
CA LYS A 309 16.38 -10.66 -11.66
C LYS A 309 16.83 -9.26 -12.06
N THR A 310 18.12 -9.10 -12.21
CA THR A 310 18.78 -7.89 -12.71
C THR A 310 19.80 -8.26 -13.75
N ASN A 311 20.47 -7.29 -14.36
CA ASN A 311 21.65 -7.54 -15.19
C ASN A 311 22.83 -8.19 -14.43
N LYS A 312 22.76 -8.30 -13.09
CA LYS A 312 23.75 -8.97 -12.23
C LYS A 312 23.33 -10.41 -11.84
N GLY A 313 22.20 -10.90 -12.32
CA GLY A 313 21.65 -12.22 -11.99
C GLY A 313 20.35 -12.18 -11.21
N GLU A 314 19.96 -13.35 -10.72
CA GLU A 314 18.74 -13.52 -9.92
C GLU A 314 18.84 -12.83 -8.55
N LEU A 315 17.71 -12.33 -8.08
CA LEU A 315 17.58 -11.77 -6.72
C LEU A 315 17.31 -12.91 -5.74
N ASP A 316 18.39 -13.40 -5.12
CA ASP A 316 18.31 -14.48 -4.14
C ASP A 316 17.98 -13.91 -2.74
N TYR A 317 16.69 -13.90 -2.42
CA TYR A 317 16.13 -13.52 -1.12
C TYR A 317 15.09 -14.54 -0.70
N PRO A 318 15.01 -14.88 0.60
CA PRO A 318 14.01 -15.83 1.10
C PRO A 318 12.61 -15.30 0.84
N HIS A 319 11.70 -16.24 0.60
CA HIS A 319 10.27 -15.91 0.62
C HIS A 319 9.82 -15.56 2.04
N VAL A 320 9.03 -14.50 2.14
CA VAL A 320 8.41 -14.06 3.40
C VAL A 320 6.88 -13.99 3.24
N THR A 321 6.17 -14.24 4.30
CA THR A 321 4.74 -13.92 4.37
C THR A 321 4.61 -12.40 4.51
N HIS A 322 4.22 -11.72 3.42
CA HIS A 322 4.22 -10.26 3.34
C HIS A 322 3.42 -9.61 4.48
N GLN A 323 2.28 -10.20 4.86
CA GLN A 323 1.44 -9.68 5.93
C GLN A 323 2.09 -9.80 7.31
N THR A 324 2.83 -10.87 7.57
CA THR A 324 3.59 -11.03 8.81
C THR A 324 4.65 -9.94 8.93
N VAL A 325 5.47 -9.77 7.88
CA VAL A 325 6.53 -8.74 7.88
C VAL A 325 5.92 -7.34 7.98
N GLN A 326 4.83 -7.06 7.23
CA GLN A 326 4.12 -5.80 7.31
C GLN A 326 3.67 -5.49 8.75
N MET A 327 3.03 -6.43 9.41
CA MET A 327 2.49 -6.19 10.76
C MET A 327 3.60 -5.99 11.80
N ASP A 328 4.67 -6.77 11.74
CA ASP A 328 5.82 -6.59 12.64
C ASP A 328 6.53 -5.25 12.38
N LYS A 329 6.68 -4.83 11.11
CA LYS A 329 7.27 -3.52 10.78
C LYS A 329 6.35 -2.35 11.16
N MET A 330 5.05 -2.48 11.02
CA MET A 330 4.10 -1.47 11.50
C MET A 330 4.10 -1.36 13.03
N ALA A 331 4.32 -2.46 13.74
CA ALA A 331 4.53 -2.43 15.19
C ALA A 331 5.80 -1.64 15.57
N GLU A 332 6.91 -1.83 14.86
CA GLU A 332 8.13 -1.05 15.04
C GLU A 332 7.90 0.45 14.82
N ILE A 333 7.14 0.82 13.79
CA ILE A 333 6.81 2.23 13.50
C ILE A 333 5.94 2.85 14.60
N ILE A 334 4.96 2.11 15.10
CA ILE A 334 4.01 2.60 16.11
C ILE A 334 4.64 2.65 17.50
N LEU A 335 5.31 1.57 17.92
CA LEU A 335 5.79 1.41 19.30
C LEU A 335 7.20 1.96 19.52
N GLU A 336 8.07 1.85 18.50
CA GLU A 336 9.48 2.19 18.59
C GLU A 336 9.84 3.49 17.84
N GLY A 337 8.90 4.05 17.07
CA GLY A 337 9.13 5.26 16.24
C GLY A 337 10.09 5.04 15.07
N LYS A 338 10.38 3.80 14.70
CA LYS A 338 11.27 3.47 13.59
C LYS A 338 10.71 4.01 12.27
N GLN A 339 11.61 4.44 11.39
CA GLN A 339 11.24 4.84 10.03
C GLN A 339 11.43 3.67 9.08
N PRO A 340 10.42 3.32 8.26
CA PRO A 340 10.57 2.29 7.23
C PRO A 340 11.44 2.80 6.08
N ILE A 341 12.09 1.88 5.34
CA ILE A 341 12.85 2.22 4.12
C ILE A 341 11.96 2.91 3.09
N VAL A 342 10.73 2.41 2.93
CA VAL A 342 9.71 2.98 2.05
C VAL A 342 8.56 3.45 2.92
N PRO A 343 8.17 4.74 2.87
CA PRO A 343 7.10 5.29 3.69
C PRO A 343 5.77 4.55 3.53
N VAL A 344 5.01 4.50 4.62
CA VAL A 344 3.68 3.86 4.68
C VAL A 344 2.66 4.69 5.45
N ASP A 345 2.96 5.95 5.73
CA ASP A 345 2.07 6.83 6.48
C ASP A 345 0.91 7.39 5.64
N GLY A 346 0.04 8.14 6.29
CA GLY A 346 -1.13 8.73 5.63
C GLY A 346 -0.76 9.78 4.57
N ASP A 347 0.34 10.53 4.75
CA ASP A 347 0.78 11.51 3.76
C ASP A 347 1.26 10.79 2.49
N GLU A 348 1.85 9.60 2.62
CA GLU A 348 2.20 8.74 1.50
C GLU A 348 0.95 8.21 0.77
N GLY A 349 -0.07 7.80 1.53
CA GLY A 349 -1.36 7.41 0.95
C GLY A 349 -2.04 8.55 0.18
N LEU A 350 -1.89 9.80 0.61
CA LEU A 350 -2.43 10.96 -0.11
C LEU A 350 -1.79 11.16 -1.48
N LYS A 351 -0.50 10.91 -1.63
CA LYS A 351 0.17 11.02 -2.94
C LYS A 351 -0.41 10.03 -3.96
N ASP A 352 -0.64 8.80 -3.54
CA ASP A 352 -1.28 7.80 -4.41
C ASP A 352 -2.69 8.22 -4.82
N LEU A 353 -3.49 8.72 -3.88
CA LEU A 353 -4.85 9.19 -4.19
C LEU A 353 -4.84 10.37 -5.16
N LYS A 354 -3.94 11.33 -5.01
CA LYS A 354 -3.77 12.45 -5.95
C LYS A 354 -3.43 11.94 -7.36
N ILE A 355 -2.56 10.93 -7.47
CA ILE A 355 -2.21 10.32 -8.76
C ILE A 355 -3.43 9.60 -9.34
N ILE A 356 -4.16 8.84 -8.55
CA ILE A 356 -5.38 8.13 -8.99
C ILE A 356 -6.45 9.12 -9.46
N ASP A 357 -6.73 10.19 -8.70
CA ASP A 357 -7.66 11.25 -9.09
C ASP A 357 -7.24 11.91 -10.41
N ALA A 358 -5.94 12.15 -10.61
CA ALA A 358 -5.40 12.70 -11.84
C ALA A 358 -5.49 11.72 -13.03
N ILE A 359 -5.34 10.40 -12.80
CA ILE A 359 -5.58 9.36 -13.81
C ILE A 359 -7.03 9.42 -14.31
N TYR A 360 -8.00 9.45 -13.40
CA TYR A 360 -9.41 9.58 -13.77
C TYR A 360 -9.72 10.92 -14.46
N ALA A 361 -9.09 12.01 -14.04
CA ALA A 361 -9.21 13.31 -14.71
C ALA A 361 -8.62 13.29 -16.14
N ALA A 362 -7.50 12.60 -16.35
CA ALA A 362 -6.89 12.41 -17.67
C ALA A 362 -7.79 11.60 -18.61
N ILE A 363 -8.40 10.52 -18.11
CA ILE A 363 -9.38 9.71 -18.87
C ILE A 363 -10.57 10.58 -19.28
N LYS A 364 -11.16 11.34 -18.33
CA LYS A 364 -12.32 12.17 -18.58
C LYS A 364 -12.05 13.29 -19.58
N SER A 365 -10.87 13.90 -19.52
CA SER A 365 -10.52 15.05 -20.39
C SER A 365 -9.87 14.65 -21.70
N GLY A 366 -9.32 13.43 -21.82
CA GLY A 366 -8.47 13.01 -22.93
C GLY A 366 -7.13 13.77 -23.01
N LYS A 367 -6.73 14.47 -21.95
CA LYS A 367 -5.55 15.33 -21.93
C LYS A 367 -4.56 14.91 -20.86
N LYS A 368 -3.30 15.31 -21.05
CA LYS A 368 -2.28 15.24 -20.02
C LYS A 368 -2.67 16.12 -18.83
N VAL A 369 -2.55 15.60 -17.61
CA VAL A 369 -2.83 16.27 -16.35
C VAL A 369 -1.50 16.46 -15.60
N SER A 370 -1.23 17.68 -15.13
CA SER A 370 -0.08 17.99 -14.28
C SER A 370 -0.34 17.53 -12.85
N LEU A 371 0.71 17.09 -12.17
CA LEU A 371 0.69 16.60 -10.79
C LEU A 371 1.51 17.54 -9.88
N SER A 372 0.99 17.78 -8.68
CA SER A 372 1.70 18.40 -7.55
C SER A 372 1.40 17.59 -6.31
N LEU A 373 2.39 16.80 -5.86
CA LEU A 373 2.25 15.82 -4.78
C LEU A 373 2.79 16.35 -3.44
#